data_2262b9e2ebea64547852a33d16460653
#
_entry.id   2262b9e2ebea64547852a33d16460653
#
_cell.length_a   1.000
_cell.length_b   1.000
_cell.length_c   1.000
_cell.angle_alpha   90.00
_cell.angle_beta   90.00
_cell.angle_gamma   90.00
#
_symmetry.space_group_name_H-M   'P 1'
#
loop_
_entity.id
_entity.type
_entity.pdbx_description
1 polymer ?
#
loop_
_entity_poly.entity_id
_entity_poly.type
_entity_poly.pdbx_seq_one_letter_code
_entity_poly.pdbx_strand_id
1 'polypeptide(L)'
;MSAKEQLELDVVVKVSTGVIERKVGQQVLDVCERTLRRYLESNEKEGVLGVKHGNCGRAPVNRTDSELKKKVQELVQSKYFDFNMTHCLEKLKKDESICIGRETFRQWCHEIKMVKRAKRRSAKVRRQRTRMQQTGLMLQMDGSPHAWFGGLPSCLIAAIDDADSDVPFAEFFNSEDTISCMRVLEQIVRKKGIFHILYVDKAGIFGGPKRCHFSQVKRALLELGIQIIFADSPEAKGRIERLWNTFQDRLIPEMRIRNIHGFDSANCFLQEQFLPNEYANKFKVQPANIQTAYRPLPNGIDLREVFCLKEDRSVNRDHTFSWNNVLYRIDSDLKHSIWRQKIEIRTYQDLSWKVFFAKKELQVSLVNLPEKQSELTMTSAPENVISLDPNRVRCDGHVAYLNRYYSVDERFLEQRVTVSEKDAQVHIYHKGKLIETHQKLTGEHSMHSTKPEHLGPWRRALEPTSIFRKASRRLGADVDQLILKVLERGQGYIELNTVWGIIGFQKSFSCLAINEACMSALEIEALNYRAVRAFLRVQGNRFQQKKVAASL
;
A
#
# COMPACT_ATOMS: atom_id res chain seq x y z
N MET A 1 -22.81 -44.65 -21.65
CA MET A 1 -21.75 -45.14 -22.57
C MET A 1 -21.08 -43.95 -23.23
N SER A 2 -19.77 -43.96 -23.35
CA SER A 2 -19.01 -42.96 -24.12
C SER A 2 -19.14 -43.25 -25.63
N ALA A 3 -18.85 -42.25 -26.47
CA ALA A 3 -18.88 -42.47 -27.95
C ALA A 3 -17.96 -43.62 -28.40
N LYS A 4 -16.82 -43.84 -27.68
CA LYS A 4 -15.92 -44.95 -27.91
C LYS A 4 -16.55 -46.29 -27.56
N GLU A 5 -17.19 -46.41 -26.42
CA GLU A 5 -17.88 -47.63 -26.00
C GLU A 5 -19.07 -47.96 -26.90
N GLN A 6 -19.76 -46.96 -27.46
CA GLN A 6 -20.80 -47.15 -28.45
C GLN A 6 -20.26 -47.72 -29.77
N LEU A 7 -19.11 -47.19 -30.25
CA LEU A 7 -18.45 -47.71 -31.44
C LEU A 7 -17.94 -49.16 -31.21
N GLU A 8 -17.33 -49.40 -30.03
CA GLU A 8 -16.89 -50.77 -29.66
C GLU A 8 -18.05 -51.74 -29.66
N LEU A 9 -19.20 -51.36 -29.08
CA LEU A 9 -20.40 -52.21 -29.07
C LEU A 9 -20.94 -52.47 -30.49
N ASP A 10 -21.07 -51.42 -31.32
CA ASP A 10 -21.59 -51.55 -32.68
C ASP A 10 -20.72 -52.48 -33.52
N VAL A 11 -19.42 -52.35 -33.45
CA VAL A 11 -18.48 -53.24 -34.16
C VAL A 11 -18.53 -54.66 -33.63
N VAL A 12 -18.57 -54.85 -32.30
CA VAL A 12 -18.66 -56.20 -31.68
C VAL A 12 -19.94 -56.89 -32.06
N VAL A 13 -21.10 -56.22 -32.10
CA VAL A 13 -22.36 -56.76 -32.53
C VAL A 13 -22.32 -57.13 -34.02
N LYS A 14 -21.79 -56.31 -34.91
CA LYS A 14 -21.66 -56.59 -36.35
C LYS A 14 -20.72 -57.76 -36.64
N VAL A 15 -19.64 -57.91 -35.81
CA VAL A 15 -18.77 -59.11 -35.96
C VAL A 15 -19.44 -60.35 -35.43
N SER A 16 -20.19 -60.31 -34.33
CA SER A 16 -20.91 -61.47 -33.77
C SER A 16 -22.04 -61.95 -34.66
N THR A 17 -22.72 -61.03 -35.37
CA THR A 17 -23.79 -61.35 -36.34
C THR A 17 -23.26 -61.68 -37.71
N GLY A 18 -21.95 -61.68 -37.94
CA GLY A 18 -21.35 -62.03 -39.24
C GLY A 18 -21.47 -60.95 -40.32
N VAL A 19 -21.93 -59.74 -39.98
CA VAL A 19 -22.08 -58.60 -40.91
C VAL A 19 -20.73 -58.05 -41.35
N ILE A 20 -19.71 -58.11 -40.48
CA ILE A 20 -18.32 -57.74 -40.79
C ILE A 20 -17.35 -58.84 -40.37
N GLU A 21 -16.27 -59.01 -41.11
CA GLU A 21 -15.25 -60.00 -40.80
C GLU A 21 -14.44 -59.53 -39.53
N ARG A 22 -13.92 -60.50 -38.77
CA ARG A 22 -13.10 -60.25 -37.59
C ARG A 22 -11.90 -59.34 -37.88
N LYS A 23 -11.22 -59.51 -39.01
CA LYS A 23 -10.09 -58.69 -39.46
C LYS A 23 -10.48 -57.22 -39.63
N VAL A 24 -11.65 -56.99 -40.22
CA VAL A 24 -12.18 -55.63 -40.41
C VAL A 24 -12.54 -55.02 -39.09
N GLY A 25 -13.17 -55.80 -38.19
CA GLY A 25 -13.46 -55.32 -36.81
C GLY A 25 -12.20 -54.93 -36.00
N GLN A 26 -11.10 -55.68 -36.16
CA GLN A 26 -9.81 -55.33 -35.56
C GLN A 26 -9.25 -54.00 -36.08
N GLN A 27 -9.34 -53.80 -37.39
CA GLN A 27 -8.85 -52.55 -38.02
C GLN A 27 -9.70 -51.33 -37.61
N VAL A 28 -11.01 -51.49 -37.56
CA VAL A 28 -11.94 -50.40 -37.17
C VAL A 28 -11.73 -49.96 -35.70
N LEU A 29 -11.49 -50.95 -34.81
CA LEU A 29 -11.28 -50.67 -33.38
C LEU A 29 -9.82 -50.42 -33.03
N ASP A 30 -8.90 -50.62 -33.97
CA ASP A 30 -7.45 -50.56 -33.76
C ASP A 30 -7.00 -51.43 -32.54
N VAL A 31 -7.47 -52.71 -32.55
CA VAL A 31 -7.18 -53.68 -31.49
C VAL A 31 -6.64 -54.99 -32.06
N CYS A 32 -5.86 -55.69 -31.23
CA CYS A 32 -5.37 -57.02 -31.61
C CYS A 32 -6.51 -58.06 -31.52
N GLU A 33 -6.31 -59.19 -32.21
CA GLU A 33 -7.30 -60.30 -32.29
C GLU A 33 -7.70 -60.80 -30.89
N ARG A 34 -6.76 -60.93 -29.96
CA ARG A 34 -7.00 -61.33 -28.56
C ARG A 34 -7.96 -60.37 -27.85
N THR A 35 -7.84 -59.07 -28.11
CA THR A 35 -8.72 -58.04 -27.50
C THR A 35 -10.11 -58.10 -28.11
N LEU A 36 -10.24 -58.29 -29.44
CA LEU A 36 -11.53 -58.43 -30.09
C LEU A 36 -12.25 -59.71 -29.64
N ARG A 37 -11.53 -60.84 -29.52
CA ARG A 37 -12.10 -62.08 -28.98
C ARG A 37 -12.64 -61.87 -27.56
N ARG A 38 -11.91 -61.20 -26.72
CA ARG A 38 -12.35 -60.89 -25.34
C ARG A 38 -13.61 -60.01 -25.34
N TYR A 39 -13.73 -59.04 -26.24
CA TYR A 39 -14.93 -58.23 -26.38
C TYR A 39 -16.14 -59.06 -26.86
N LEU A 40 -15.94 -59.96 -27.79
CA LEU A 40 -16.98 -60.87 -28.25
C LEU A 40 -17.48 -61.78 -27.13
N GLU A 41 -16.56 -62.43 -26.42
CA GLU A 41 -16.88 -63.28 -25.27
C GLU A 41 -17.60 -62.54 -24.15
N SER A 42 -17.16 -61.28 -23.87
CA SER A 42 -17.78 -60.44 -22.87
C SER A 42 -19.18 -59.99 -23.28
N ASN A 43 -19.38 -59.67 -24.57
CA ASN A 43 -20.68 -59.30 -25.10
C ASN A 43 -21.66 -60.49 -25.14
N GLU A 44 -21.16 -61.69 -25.38
CA GLU A 44 -21.96 -62.92 -25.33
C GLU A 44 -22.46 -63.26 -23.93
N LYS A 45 -21.61 -63.02 -22.89
CA LYS A 45 -21.92 -63.28 -21.48
C LYS A 45 -22.77 -62.18 -20.82
N GLU A 46 -22.46 -60.94 -21.09
CA GLU A 46 -23.00 -59.80 -20.34
C GLU A 46 -23.81 -58.84 -21.23
N GLY A 47 -23.97 -59.16 -22.52
CA GLY A 47 -24.67 -58.30 -23.47
C GLY A 47 -24.03 -56.95 -23.63
N VAL A 48 -24.85 -55.90 -23.74
CA VAL A 48 -24.41 -54.49 -23.91
C VAL A 48 -23.45 -54.02 -22.82
N LEU A 49 -23.51 -54.61 -21.64
CA LEU A 49 -22.63 -54.23 -20.51
C LEU A 49 -21.21 -54.82 -20.63
N GLY A 50 -21.02 -55.86 -21.43
CA GLY A 50 -19.73 -56.52 -21.63
C GLY A 50 -18.66 -55.67 -22.29
N VAL A 51 -19.04 -54.57 -22.97
CA VAL A 51 -18.12 -53.61 -23.58
C VAL A 51 -17.62 -52.56 -22.56
N LYS A 52 -18.33 -52.40 -21.44
CA LYS A 52 -17.86 -51.47 -20.39
C LYS A 52 -16.61 -52.00 -19.71
N HIS A 53 -15.64 -51.10 -19.54
CA HIS A 53 -14.43 -51.45 -18.82
C HIS A 53 -14.76 -51.90 -17.36
N GLY A 54 -14.26 -53.06 -16.93
CA GLY A 54 -14.58 -53.67 -15.62
C GLY A 54 -14.32 -52.81 -14.39
N ASN A 55 -13.60 -51.70 -14.53
CA ASN A 55 -13.39 -50.70 -13.48
C ASN A 55 -14.44 -49.58 -13.53
N CYS A 56 -15.33 -49.51 -14.53
CA CYS A 56 -16.41 -48.53 -14.56
C CYS A 56 -17.35 -48.74 -13.36
N GLY A 57 -17.50 -47.72 -12.52
CA GLY A 57 -18.35 -47.76 -11.34
C GLY A 57 -17.69 -48.35 -10.08
N ARG A 58 -16.50 -48.92 -10.17
CA ARG A 58 -15.74 -49.34 -8.98
C ARG A 58 -15.07 -48.13 -8.32
N ALA A 59 -15.28 -47.98 -7.01
CA ALA A 59 -14.54 -46.98 -6.25
C ALA A 59 -13.03 -47.32 -6.28
N PRO A 60 -12.15 -46.36 -6.61
CA PRO A 60 -10.71 -46.59 -6.53
C PRO A 60 -10.30 -47.07 -5.14
N VAL A 61 -9.36 -48.02 -5.04
CA VAL A 61 -8.86 -48.56 -3.78
C VAL A 61 -8.29 -47.47 -2.83
N ASN A 62 -7.76 -46.40 -3.45
CA ASN A 62 -7.21 -45.23 -2.75
C ASN A 62 -8.22 -44.08 -2.60
N ARG A 63 -9.53 -44.37 -2.71
CA ARG A 63 -10.58 -43.38 -2.47
C ARG A 63 -10.53 -42.95 -1.02
N THR A 64 -10.33 -41.65 -0.79
CA THR A 64 -10.36 -41.07 0.56
C THR A 64 -11.76 -41.19 1.16
N ASP A 65 -11.84 -41.43 2.46
CA ASP A 65 -13.08 -41.56 3.21
C ASP A 65 -13.97 -40.30 3.04
N SER A 66 -15.26 -40.54 2.89
CA SER A 66 -16.28 -39.50 2.71
C SER A 66 -16.48 -38.65 3.97
N GLU A 67 -16.29 -39.23 5.16
CA GLU A 67 -16.39 -38.50 6.44
C GLU A 67 -15.21 -37.56 6.61
N LEU A 68 -14.00 -38.02 6.29
CA LEU A 68 -12.81 -37.16 6.28
C LEU A 68 -12.97 -35.99 5.32
N LYS A 69 -13.54 -36.23 4.12
CA LYS A 69 -13.82 -35.18 3.16
C LYS A 69 -14.74 -34.11 3.72
N LYS A 70 -15.87 -34.51 4.33
CA LYS A 70 -16.83 -33.58 4.94
C LYS A 70 -16.18 -32.78 6.05
N LYS A 71 -15.46 -33.43 6.97
CA LYS A 71 -14.73 -32.78 8.07
C LYS A 71 -13.76 -31.73 7.55
N VAL A 72 -12.99 -32.03 6.50
CA VAL A 72 -12.04 -31.08 5.90
C VAL A 72 -12.78 -29.90 5.27
N GLN A 73 -13.87 -30.15 4.54
CA GLN A 73 -14.66 -29.08 3.95
C GLN A 73 -15.27 -28.15 5.00
N GLU A 74 -15.77 -28.67 6.11
CA GLU A 74 -16.26 -27.90 7.25
C GLU A 74 -15.16 -27.05 7.89
N LEU A 75 -13.98 -27.63 8.15
CA LEU A 75 -12.82 -26.90 8.69
C LEU A 75 -12.37 -25.78 7.77
N VAL A 76 -12.36 -26.03 6.46
CA VAL A 76 -11.98 -25.00 5.47
C VAL A 76 -13.00 -23.85 5.43
N GLN A 77 -14.29 -24.15 5.54
CA GLN A 77 -15.34 -23.13 5.50
C GLN A 77 -15.46 -22.33 6.81
N SER A 78 -15.20 -22.95 7.97
CA SER A 78 -15.36 -22.33 9.27
C SER A 78 -14.07 -21.70 9.81
N LYS A 79 -12.99 -22.49 9.89
CA LYS A 79 -11.74 -22.08 10.55
C LYS A 79 -10.72 -21.48 9.59
N TYR A 80 -10.60 -22.03 8.37
CA TYR A 80 -9.53 -21.71 7.41
C TYR A 80 -10.04 -20.99 6.14
N PHE A 81 -11.17 -20.30 6.22
CA PHE A 81 -11.86 -19.70 5.06
C PHE A 81 -11.05 -18.64 4.30
N ASP A 82 -10.10 -17.99 4.95
CA ASP A 82 -9.22 -16.95 4.39
C ASP A 82 -7.80 -17.44 4.09
N PHE A 83 -7.51 -18.73 4.33
CA PHE A 83 -6.21 -19.32 4.04
C PHE A 83 -6.05 -19.63 2.55
N ASN A 84 -4.88 -19.39 1.98
CA ASN A 84 -4.57 -19.96 0.68
C ASN A 84 -4.42 -21.49 0.79
N MET A 85 -4.64 -22.20 -0.32
CA MET A 85 -4.67 -23.66 -0.34
C MET A 85 -3.43 -24.32 0.24
N THR A 86 -2.24 -23.79 -0.06
CA THR A 86 -0.98 -24.38 0.41
C THR A 86 -0.84 -24.20 1.93
N HIS A 87 -1.16 -23.01 2.41
CA HIS A 87 -1.15 -22.71 3.84
C HIS A 87 -2.20 -23.51 4.62
N CYS A 88 -3.40 -23.65 4.05
CA CYS A 88 -4.45 -24.46 4.64
C CYS A 88 -4.02 -25.94 4.77
N LEU A 89 -3.41 -26.53 3.73
CA LEU A 89 -2.87 -27.90 3.81
C LEU A 89 -1.81 -28.07 4.89
N GLU A 90 -0.92 -27.11 5.03
CA GLU A 90 0.10 -27.11 6.08
C GLU A 90 -0.54 -27.10 7.47
N LYS A 91 -1.61 -26.33 7.66
CA LYS A 91 -2.37 -26.25 8.91
C LYS A 91 -3.17 -27.51 9.20
N LEU A 92 -3.85 -28.05 8.21
CA LEU A 92 -4.55 -29.33 8.35
C LEU A 92 -3.59 -30.44 8.79
N LYS A 93 -2.37 -30.46 8.27
CA LYS A 93 -1.34 -31.42 8.69
C LYS A 93 -0.82 -31.14 10.09
N LYS A 94 -0.52 -29.88 10.43
CA LYS A 94 0.13 -29.48 11.70
C LYS A 94 -0.85 -29.47 12.87
N ASP A 95 -2.01 -28.85 12.69
CA ASP A 95 -2.94 -28.54 13.78
C ASP A 95 -4.05 -29.61 13.91
N GLU A 96 -4.46 -30.24 12.80
CA GLU A 96 -5.56 -31.21 12.77
C GLU A 96 -5.08 -32.66 12.53
N SER A 97 -3.78 -32.87 12.34
CA SER A 97 -3.16 -34.19 12.02
C SER A 97 -3.75 -34.85 10.76
N ILE A 98 -4.28 -34.06 9.83
CA ILE A 98 -4.91 -34.53 8.59
C ILE A 98 -3.92 -34.41 7.44
N CYS A 99 -3.51 -35.55 6.85
CA CYS A 99 -2.61 -35.61 5.70
C CYS A 99 -3.41 -35.91 4.41
N ILE A 100 -3.47 -34.95 3.49
CA ILE A 100 -4.19 -35.07 2.20
C ILE A 100 -3.27 -34.62 1.07
N GLY A 101 -3.37 -35.32 -0.07
CA GLY A 101 -2.69 -34.90 -1.29
C GLY A 101 -3.18 -33.53 -1.80
N ARG A 102 -2.26 -32.71 -2.29
CA ARG A 102 -2.56 -31.35 -2.76
C ARG A 102 -3.67 -31.30 -3.81
N GLU A 103 -3.66 -32.22 -4.76
CA GLU A 103 -4.66 -32.25 -5.84
C GLU A 103 -6.03 -32.69 -5.33
N THR A 104 -6.09 -33.68 -4.44
CA THR A 104 -7.33 -34.12 -3.79
C THR A 104 -7.95 -32.95 -3.01
N PHE A 105 -7.14 -32.26 -2.21
CA PHE A 105 -7.57 -31.08 -1.46
C PHE A 105 -8.06 -29.96 -2.38
N ARG A 106 -7.35 -29.70 -3.50
CA ARG A 106 -7.74 -28.71 -4.49
C ARG A 106 -9.11 -29.02 -5.09
N GLN A 107 -9.37 -30.28 -5.44
CA GLN A 107 -10.66 -30.72 -5.96
C GLN A 107 -11.78 -30.48 -4.94
N TRP A 108 -11.56 -30.81 -3.67
CA TRP A 108 -12.55 -30.58 -2.60
C TRP A 108 -12.84 -29.10 -2.39
N CYS A 109 -11.83 -28.24 -2.45
CA CYS A 109 -12.01 -26.79 -2.38
C CYS A 109 -12.77 -26.23 -3.60
N HIS A 110 -12.61 -26.83 -4.79
CA HIS A 110 -13.38 -26.44 -5.96
C HIS A 110 -14.86 -26.82 -5.84
N GLU A 111 -15.18 -27.99 -5.28
CA GLU A 111 -16.55 -28.41 -5.06
C GLU A 111 -17.34 -27.46 -4.16
N ILE A 112 -16.72 -26.97 -3.10
CA ILE A 112 -17.29 -25.96 -2.18
C ILE A 112 -17.12 -24.51 -2.66
N LYS A 113 -16.65 -24.31 -3.91
CA LYS A 113 -16.45 -22.99 -4.56
C LYS A 113 -15.47 -22.04 -3.82
N MET A 114 -14.65 -22.56 -2.95
CA MET A 114 -13.61 -21.76 -2.25
C MET A 114 -12.50 -21.29 -3.19
N VAL A 115 -12.27 -21.99 -4.29
CA VAL A 115 -11.21 -21.64 -5.24
C VAL A 115 -11.82 -21.35 -6.61
N LYS A 116 -11.58 -20.16 -7.13
CA LYS A 116 -11.95 -19.79 -8.49
C LYS A 116 -10.84 -20.21 -9.46
N ARG A 117 -11.20 -20.77 -10.60
CA ARG A 117 -10.24 -21.04 -11.70
C ARG A 117 -9.71 -19.70 -12.21
N ALA A 118 -8.43 -19.43 -11.98
CA ALA A 118 -7.78 -18.25 -12.55
C ALA A 118 -7.57 -18.43 -14.06
N LYS A 119 -7.93 -17.42 -14.87
CA LYS A 119 -7.55 -17.38 -16.29
C LYS A 119 -6.01 -17.32 -16.38
N ARG A 120 -5.41 -18.18 -17.20
CA ARG A 120 -3.98 -18.10 -17.51
C ARG A 120 -3.68 -16.75 -18.14
N ARG A 121 -2.83 -15.95 -17.49
CA ARG A 121 -2.30 -14.72 -18.06
C ARG A 121 -1.07 -15.07 -18.90
N SER A 122 -0.90 -14.40 -20.04
CA SER A 122 0.34 -14.52 -20.82
C SER A 122 1.53 -14.12 -19.94
N ALA A 123 2.57 -14.95 -19.94
CA ALA A 123 3.78 -14.67 -19.20
C ALA A 123 4.49 -13.44 -19.83
N LYS A 124 4.60 -12.35 -19.10
CA LYS A 124 5.48 -11.25 -19.49
C LYS A 124 6.94 -11.66 -19.22
N VAL A 125 7.79 -11.51 -20.21
CA VAL A 125 9.24 -11.72 -20.03
C VAL A 125 9.74 -10.65 -19.06
N ARG A 126 10.17 -11.06 -17.87
CA ARG A 126 10.76 -10.17 -16.86
C ARG A 126 12.22 -10.56 -16.67
N ARG A 127 13.13 -9.59 -16.82
CA ARG A 127 14.52 -9.79 -16.44
C ARG A 127 14.62 -9.80 -14.93
N GLN A 128 15.10 -10.90 -14.36
CA GLN A 128 15.33 -11.01 -12.93
C GLN A 128 16.72 -10.47 -12.61
N ARG A 129 16.80 -9.57 -11.64
CA ARG A 129 18.07 -9.15 -11.06
C ARG A 129 18.66 -10.31 -10.25
N THR A 130 19.94 -10.59 -10.44
CA THR A 130 20.67 -11.57 -9.64
C THR A 130 20.65 -11.18 -8.16
N ARG A 131 20.64 -12.18 -7.27
CA ARG A 131 20.75 -11.96 -5.82
C ARG A 131 22.14 -11.46 -5.46
N MET A 132 22.23 -10.73 -4.35
CA MET A 132 23.52 -10.48 -3.73
C MET A 132 24.13 -11.81 -3.26
N GLN A 133 25.48 -11.87 -3.27
CA GLN A 133 26.17 -13.13 -2.97
C GLN A 133 26.18 -13.48 -1.48
N GLN A 134 26.19 -12.46 -0.62
CA GLN A 134 26.31 -12.60 0.84
C GLN A 134 25.17 -11.86 1.56
N THR A 135 24.75 -12.39 2.70
CA THR A 135 23.84 -11.72 3.60
C THR A 135 24.44 -10.43 4.15
N GLY A 136 23.63 -9.39 4.34
CA GLY A 136 24.09 -8.08 4.83
C GLY A 136 24.69 -7.16 3.78
N LEU A 137 24.88 -7.61 2.52
CA LEU A 137 25.31 -6.70 1.45
C LEU A 137 24.22 -5.70 1.08
N MET A 138 22.97 -6.13 0.96
CA MET A 138 21.89 -5.26 0.59
C MET A 138 20.56 -5.70 1.23
N LEU A 139 19.90 -4.77 1.90
CA LEU A 139 18.54 -4.92 2.39
C LEU A 139 17.59 -4.09 1.53
N GLN A 140 16.44 -4.67 1.16
CA GLN A 140 15.32 -3.93 0.59
C GLN A 140 14.35 -3.61 1.71
N MET A 141 13.98 -2.34 1.87
CA MET A 141 13.03 -1.89 2.89
C MET A 141 11.84 -1.20 2.24
N ASP A 142 10.68 -1.41 2.82
CA ASP A 142 9.42 -0.82 2.38
C ASP A 142 8.37 -0.87 3.48
N GLY A 143 7.36 0.00 3.39
CA GLY A 143 6.16 -0.05 4.20
C GLY A 143 4.99 -0.66 3.41
N SER A 144 4.15 -1.42 4.07
CA SER A 144 2.92 -1.98 3.50
C SER A 144 1.71 -1.48 4.29
N PRO A 145 1.09 -0.36 3.87
CA PRO A 145 -0.18 0.06 4.42
C PRO A 145 -1.27 -0.94 4.01
N HIS A 146 -1.94 -1.53 4.99
CA HIS A 146 -3.00 -2.50 4.78
C HIS A 146 -3.90 -2.60 6.02
N ALA A 147 -5.11 -3.16 5.87
CA ALA A 147 -5.99 -3.47 6.99
C ALA A 147 -5.54 -4.76 7.71
N TRP A 148 -4.36 -4.72 8.34
CA TRP A 148 -3.75 -5.88 8.98
C TRP A 148 -4.59 -6.47 10.11
N PHE A 149 -5.40 -5.65 10.79
CA PHE A 149 -6.23 -5.99 11.95
C PHE A 149 -7.73 -5.89 11.68
N GLY A 150 -8.17 -6.09 10.43
CA GLY A 150 -9.59 -6.18 10.10
C GLY A 150 -10.38 -4.89 10.05
N GLY A 151 -9.76 -3.70 10.11
CA GLY A 151 -10.52 -2.43 9.99
C GLY A 151 -9.74 -1.17 10.31
N LEU A 152 -8.74 -1.24 11.17
CA LEU A 152 -7.88 -0.10 11.46
C LEU A 152 -6.76 0.01 10.42
N PRO A 153 -6.58 1.18 9.78
CA PRO A 153 -5.44 1.40 8.91
C PRO A 153 -4.16 1.25 9.72
N SER A 154 -3.27 0.40 9.25
CA SER A 154 -1.96 0.14 9.87
C SER A 154 -0.93 -0.11 8.80
N CYS A 155 0.34 0.05 9.13
CA CYS A 155 1.45 -0.14 8.22
C CYS A 155 2.44 -1.13 8.82
N LEU A 156 2.74 -2.20 8.09
CA LEU A 156 3.83 -3.10 8.44
C LEU A 156 5.09 -2.63 7.70
N ILE A 157 6.14 -2.27 8.45
CA ILE A 157 7.43 -1.90 7.89
C ILE A 157 8.38 -3.08 8.06
N ALA A 158 9.03 -3.50 6.98
CA ALA A 158 9.97 -4.62 6.99
C ALA A 158 11.17 -4.36 6.10
N ALA A 159 12.26 -5.04 6.41
CA ALA A 159 13.39 -5.17 5.50
C ALA A 159 13.63 -6.65 5.17
N ILE A 160 13.96 -6.93 3.91
CA ILE A 160 14.31 -8.26 3.42
C ILE A 160 15.75 -8.25 2.89
N ASP A 161 16.53 -9.25 3.29
CA ASP A 161 17.87 -9.44 2.75
C ASP A 161 17.80 -9.97 1.31
N ASP A 162 18.53 -9.32 0.42
CA ASP A 162 18.52 -9.64 -0.99
C ASP A 162 19.17 -10.98 -1.31
N ALA A 163 20.14 -11.41 -0.50
CA ALA A 163 20.89 -12.65 -0.72
C ALA A 163 20.06 -13.89 -0.38
N ASP A 164 19.46 -13.95 0.81
CA ASP A 164 18.82 -15.15 1.32
C ASP A 164 17.33 -15.04 1.56
N SER A 165 16.73 -13.85 1.33
CA SER A 165 15.32 -13.54 1.64
C SER A 165 14.98 -13.64 3.13
N ASP A 166 15.96 -13.58 4.03
CA ASP A 166 15.69 -13.42 5.46
C ASP A 166 15.04 -12.07 5.73
N VAL A 167 14.15 -12.01 6.72
CA VAL A 167 13.57 -10.76 7.23
C VAL A 167 14.17 -10.49 8.60
N PRO A 168 15.26 -9.71 8.69
CA PRO A 168 15.96 -9.49 9.94
C PRO A 168 15.10 -8.80 10.98
N PHE A 169 14.18 -7.93 10.55
CA PHE A 169 13.21 -7.28 11.41
C PHE A 169 12.01 -6.75 10.61
N ALA A 170 10.83 -6.80 11.24
CA ALA A 170 9.61 -6.17 10.76
C ALA A 170 8.76 -5.76 11.96
N GLU A 171 8.02 -4.65 11.88
CA GLU A 171 7.20 -4.14 12.98
C GLU A 171 5.98 -3.40 12.44
N PHE A 172 4.84 -3.53 13.14
CA PHE A 172 3.60 -2.82 12.84
C PHE A 172 3.56 -1.43 13.48
N PHE A 173 3.12 -0.45 12.69
CA PHE A 173 2.95 0.94 13.08
C PHE A 173 1.61 1.50 12.59
N ASN A 174 1.20 2.65 13.10
CA ASN A 174 0.04 3.38 12.59
C ASN A 174 0.26 3.87 11.15
N SER A 175 1.48 4.31 10.84
CA SER A 175 1.87 4.84 9.53
C SER A 175 3.35 4.64 9.27
N GLU A 176 3.75 4.74 8.00
CA GLU A 176 5.15 4.80 7.61
C GLU A 176 5.65 6.24 7.76
N ASP A 177 6.50 6.48 8.73
CA ASP A 177 7.15 7.76 8.98
C ASP A 177 8.65 7.60 9.26
N THR A 178 9.32 8.72 9.48
CA THR A 178 10.78 8.74 9.71
C THR A 178 11.18 7.98 10.97
N ILE A 179 10.41 8.12 12.06
CA ILE A 179 10.71 7.48 13.35
C ILE A 179 10.50 5.98 13.26
N SER A 180 9.39 5.54 12.66
CA SER A 180 9.07 4.13 12.44
C SER A 180 10.14 3.44 11.60
N CYS A 181 10.58 4.09 10.51
CA CYS A 181 11.67 3.58 9.67
C CYS A 181 13.00 3.50 10.43
N MET A 182 13.34 4.52 11.22
CA MET A 182 14.54 4.52 12.06
C MET A 182 14.51 3.40 13.11
N ARG A 183 13.34 3.13 13.70
CA ARG A 183 13.17 2.06 14.68
C ARG A 183 13.43 0.68 14.07
N VAL A 184 12.87 0.42 12.90
CA VAL A 184 13.13 -0.84 12.19
C VAL A 184 14.62 -0.98 11.86
N LEU A 185 15.27 0.07 11.34
CA LEU A 185 16.69 0.05 10.99
C LEU A 185 17.59 -0.14 12.23
N GLU A 186 17.29 0.51 13.32
CA GLU A 186 18.00 0.33 14.60
C GLU A 186 17.93 -1.12 15.07
N GLN A 187 16.73 -1.72 15.06
CA GLN A 187 16.55 -3.10 15.48
C GLN A 187 17.30 -4.09 14.56
N ILE A 188 17.36 -3.83 13.26
CA ILE A 188 18.16 -4.61 12.33
C ILE A 188 19.64 -4.57 12.72
N VAL A 189 20.18 -3.36 12.95
CA VAL A 189 21.58 -3.18 13.32
C VAL A 189 21.88 -3.85 14.67
N ARG A 190 20.97 -3.75 15.66
CA ARG A 190 21.13 -4.44 16.95
C ARG A 190 21.14 -5.97 16.82
N LYS A 191 20.27 -6.53 15.99
CA LYS A 191 20.11 -7.99 15.86
C LYS A 191 21.16 -8.65 14.96
N LYS A 192 21.53 -7.99 13.87
CA LYS A 192 22.38 -8.59 12.80
C LYS A 192 23.73 -7.91 12.63
N GLY A 193 23.85 -6.65 13.04
CA GLY A 193 25.00 -5.80 12.75
C GLY A 193 24.74 -4.81 11.62
N ILE A 194 25.78 -4.05 11.27
CA ILE A 194 25.71 -3.00 10.24
C ILE A 194 25.78 -3.65 8.84
N PHE A 195 24.73 -3.50 8.05
CA PHE A 195 24.68 -3.90 6.64
C PHE A 195 25.29 -2.83 5.72
N HIS A 196 25.51 -3.13 4.44
CA HIS A 196 26.23 -2.22 3.53
C HIS A 196 25.31 -1.29 2.75
N ILE A 197 24.21 -1.78 2.21
CA ILE A 197 23.35 -1.04 1.28
C ILE A 197 21.89 -1.15 1.71
N LEU A 198 21.20 -0.01 1.79
CA LEU A 198 19.74 0.06 1.88
C LEU A 198 19.17 0.39 0.51
N TYR A 199 18.30 -0.47 -0.01
CA TYR A 199 17.63 -0.31 -1.29
C TYR A 199 16.16 0.04 -1.05
N VAL A 200 15.76 1.26 -1.41
CA VAL A 200 14.44 1.83 -1.13
C VAL A 200 13.84 2.50 -2.35
N ASP A 201 12.58 2.89 -2.28
CA ASP A 201 11.97 3.74 -3.30
C ASP A 201 12.42 5.22 -3.17
N LYS A 202 11.94 6.05 -4.09
CA LYS A 202 12.23 7.50 -4.10
C LYS A 202 11.31 8.29 -3.15
N ALA A 203 10.82 7.68 -2.06
CA ALA A 203 10.00 8.35 -1.09
C ALA A 203 10.74 9.47 -0.35
N GLY A 204 10.01 10.49 0.08
CA GLY A 204 10.60 11.66 0.76
C GLY A 204 11.29 11.32 2.09
N ILE A 205 10.89 10.25 2.76
CA ILE A 205 11.48 9.74 4.01
C ILE A 205 12.96 9.41 3.82
N PHE A 206 13.33 8.83 2.67
CA PHE A 206 14.70 8.42 2.35
C PHE A 206 15.50 9.49 1.59
N GLY A 207 14.92 10.67 1.31
CA GLY A 207 15.62 11.77 0.63
C GLY A 207 15.67 11.62 -0.88
N GLY A 208 14.57 11.21 -1.51
CA GLY A 208 14.46 11.10 -2.97
C GLY A 208 14.72 12.42 -3.71
N PRO A 209 14.94 12.38 -5.05
CA PRO A 209 15.54 13.47 -5.84
C PRO A 209 14.76 14.80 -5.89
N LYS A 210 13.50 14.81 -5.45
CA LYS A 210 12.69 16.03 -5.36
C LYS A 210 12.92 16.85 -4.08
N ARG A 211 13.60 16.31 -3.09
CA ARG A 211 13.97 17.00 -1.85
C ARG A 211 15.48 16.93 -1.71
N CYS A 212 16.18 17.97 -2.15
CA CYS A 212 17.63 18.16 -1.97
C CYS A 212 18.04 18.28 -0.50
N HIS A 213 17.10 18.15 0.45
CA HIS A 213 17.36 18.29 1.86
C HIS A 213 17.57 16.93 2.53
N PHE A 214 18.52 16.95 3.44
CA PHE A 214 18.93 15.90 4.36
C PHE A 214 17.72 15.14 4.92
N SER A 215 17.49 13.93 4.40
CA SER A 215 16.63 12.99 5.09
C SER A 215 17.32 12.55 6.37
N GLN A 216 16.61 12.60 7.48
CA GLN A 216 17.11 12.14 8.78
C GLN A 216 17.52 10.66 8.75
N VAL A 217 16.79 9.81 8.02
CA VAL A 217 17.16 8.42 7.79
C VAL A 217 18.49 8.32 7.04
N LYS A 218 18.66 9.11 5.97
CA LYS A 218 19.92 9.14 5.22
C LYS A 218 21.10 9.58 6.10
N ARG A 219 20.92 10.58 6.95
CA ARG A 219 21.94 11.01 7.90
C ARG A 219 22.34 9.87 8.84
N ALA A 220 21.36 9.20 9.48
CA ALA A 220 21.61 8.10 10.41
C ALA A 220 22.37 6.94 9.75
N LEU A 221 22.00 6.59 8.53
CA LEU A 221 22.66 5.53 7.77
C LEU A 221 24.09 5.91 7.36
N LEU A 222 24.33 7.16 6.97
CA LEU A 222 25.67 7.65 6.65
C LEU A 222 26.59 7.66 7.87
N GLU A 223 26.08 7.95 9.07
CA GLU A 223 26.84 7.89 10.33
C GLU A 223 27.37 6.45 10.59
N LEU A 224 26.64 5.41 10.12
CA LEU A 224 27.06 4.01 10.20
C LEU A 224 27.82 3.51 8.96
N GLY A 225 28.04 4.37 7.97
CA GLY A 225 28.67 4.00 6.72
C GLY A 225 27.81 3.07 5.85
N ILE A 226 26.47 3.20 5.94
CA ILE A 226 25.50 2.47 5.12
C ILE A 226 25.12 3.34 3.92
N GLN A 227 25.23 2.76 2.71
CA GLN A 227 24.85 3.44 1.47
C GLN A 227 23.36 3.27 1.18
N ILE A 228 22.73 4.32 0.63
CA ILE A 228 21.34 4.23 0.13
C ILE A 228 21.36 4.19 -1.38
N ILE A 229 20.62 3.26 -1.96
CA ILE A 229 20.36 3.15 -3.40
C ILE A 229 18.86 3.26 -3.63
N PHE A 230 18.46 4.13 -4.55
CA PHE A 230 17.06 4.33 -4.91
C PHE A 230 16.66 3.46 -6.09
N ALA A 231 15.53 2.76 -5.96
CA ALA A 231 14.93 2.00 -7.05
C ALA A 231 14.44 2.92 -8.16
N ASP A 232 14.78 2.63 -9.41
CA ASP A 232 14.33 3.41 -10.57
C ASP A 232 12.91 3.04 -11.01
N SER A 233 12.46 1.83 -10.71
CA SER A 233 11.12 1.35 -11.01
C SER A 233 10.56 0.47 -9.89
N PRO A 234 9.22 0.36 -9.75
CA PRO A 234 8.59 -0.55 -8.79
C PRO A 234 9.06 -2.00 -8.98
N GLU A 235 9.22 -2.47 -10.23
CA GLU A 235 9.64 -3.84 -10.51
C GLU A 235 11.05 -4.16 -9.97
N ALA A 236 11.87 -3.14 -9.76
CA ALA A 236 13.21 -3.31 -9.19
C ALA A 236 13.16 -3.79 -7.72
N LYS A 237 12.06 -3.57 -7.01
CA LYS A 237 11.79 -4.01 -5.63
C LYS A 237 11.01 -5.34 -5.55
N GLY A 238 11.05 -6.17 -6.58
CA GLY A 238 10.22 -7.38 -6.69
C GLY A 238 10.39 -8.43 -5.58
N ARG A 239 11.43 -8.34 -4.72
CA ARG A 239 11.58 -9.23 -3.55
C ARG A 239 10.72 -8.76 -2.40
N ILE A 240 10.74 -7.49 -2.07
CA ILE A 240 9.90 -6.94 -1.00
C ILE A 240 8.42 -6.96 -1.40
N GLU A 241 8.08 -6.72 -2.68
CA GLU A 241 6.70 -6.89 -3.16
C GLU A 241 6.19 -8.33 -2.98
N ARG A 242 7.05 -9.31 -3.22
CA ARG A 242 6.72 -10.72 -3.00
C ARG A 242 6.60 -11.05 -1.51
N LEU A 243 7.39 -10.41 -0.67
CA LEU A 243 7.26 -10.50 0.79
C LEU A 243 5.88 -10.04 1.24
N TRP A 244 5.41 -8.89 0.74
CA TRP A 244 4.08 -8.37 1.08
C TRP A 244 2.96 -9.32 0.68
N ASN A 245 3.02 -9.88 -0.53
CA ASN A 245 2.06 -10.89 -0.96
C ASN A 245 2.06 -12.11 -0.02
N THR A 246 3.24 -12.56 0.41
CA THR A 246 3.38 -13.69 1.34
C THR A 246 2.84 -13.35 2.73
N PHE A 247 3.10 -12.15 3.23
CA PHE A 247 2.63 -11.71 4.54
C PHE A 247 1.11 -11.51 4.55
N GLN A 248 0.55 -10.85 3.54
CA GLN A 248 -0.89 -10.68 3.41
C GLN A 248 -1.61 -12.03 3.32
N ASP A 249 -1.06 -12.98 2.56
CA ASP A 249 -1.63 -14.32 2.41
C ASP A 249 -1.53 -15.19 3.67
N ARG A 250 -0.51 -14.97 4.53
CA ARG A 250 -0.23 -15.89 5.64
C ARG A 250 -0.37 -15.26 7.02
N LEU A 251 0.15 -14.04 7.21
CA LEU A 251 0.20 -13.42 8.52
C LEU A 251 -1.19 -13.00 9.02
N ILE A 252 -2.04 -12.46 8.13
CA ILE A 252 -3.40 -12.05 8.49
C ILE A 252 -4.24 -13.22 9.01
N PRO A 253 -4.35 -14.36 8.29
CA PRO A 253 -5.07 -15.52 8.78
C PRO A 253 -4.48 -16.10 10.09
N GLU A 254 -3.16 -16.09 10.26
CA GLU A 254 -2.51 -16.57 11.47
C GLU A 254 -2.83 -15.70 12.68
N MET A 255 -2.85 -14.38 12.52
CA MET A 255 -3.25 -13.45 13.58
C MET A 255 -4.73 -13.60 13.94
N ARG A 256 -5.59 -13.76 12.94
CA ARG A 256 -7.03 -13.96 13.15
C ARG A 256 -7.32 -15.20 14.00
N ILE A 257 -6.73 -16.37 13.67
CA ILE A 257 -6.92 -17.61 14.44
C ILE A 257 -6.49 -17.45 15.90
N ARG A 258 -5.49 -16.61 16.17
CA ARG A 258 -4.96 -16.34 17.50
C ARG A 258 -5.67 -15.21 18.23
N ASN A 259 -6.71 -14.61 17.60
CA ASN A 259 -7.42 -13.44 18.12
C ASN A 259 -6.48 -12.25 18.43
N ILE A 260 -5.49 -12.01 17.56
CA ILE A 260 -4.54 -10.90 17.69
C ILE A 260 -5.12 -9.68 16.98
N HIS A 261 -5.41 -8.60 17.73
CA HIS A 261 -6.04 -7.40 17.22
C HIS A 261 -5.30 -6.10 17.58
N GLY A 262 -4.21 -6.16 18.34
CA GLY A 262 -3.42 -5.01 18.78
C GLY A 262 -1.99 -5.03 18.29
N PHE A 263 -1.36 -3.85 18.23
CA PHE A 263 0.03 -3.70 17.75
C PHE A 263 1.03 -4.50 18.59
N ASP A 264 0.96 -4.41 19.91
CA ASP A 264 1.94 -5.07 20.80
C ASP A 264 1.87 -6.61 20.67
N SER A 265 0.68 -7.18 20.72
CA SER A 265 0.48 -8.62 20.55
C SER A 265 0.87 -9.10 19.15
N ALA A 266 0.60 -8.29 18.11
CA ALA A 266 0.98 -8.62 16.74
C ALA A 266 2.50 -8.54 16.54
N ASN A 267 3.16 -7.55 17.10
CA ASN A 267 4.61 -7.40 17.05
C ASN A 267 5.32 -8.53 17.80
N CYS A 268 4.83 -8.91 18.98
CA CYS A 268 5.34 -10.06 19.71
C CYS A 268 5.19 -11.36 18.88
N PHE A 269 3.99 -11.63 18.36
CA PHE A 269 3.75 -12.80 17.51
C PHE A 269 4.62 -12.80 16.25
N LEU A 270 4.74 -11.65 15.58
CA LEU A 270 5.55 -11.49 14.37
C LEU A 270 7.02 -11.84 14.64
N GLN A 271 7.59 -11.28 15.71
CA GLN A 271 9.02 -11.42 16.03
C GLN A 271 9.38 -12.79 16.60
N GLU A 272 8.56 -13.34 17.49
CA GLU A 272 8.90 -14.54 18.25
C GLU A 272 8.45 -15.82 17.58
N GLN A 273 7.38 -15.76 16.78
CA GLN A 273 6.77 -16.95 16.20
C GLN A 273 6.75 -16.94 14.68
N PHE A 274 6.20 -15.90 14.06
CA PHE A 274 5.96 -15.92 12.63
C PHE A 274 7.25 -15.85 11.80
N LEU A 275 8.11 -14.88 12.08
CA LEU A 275 9.37 -14.71 11.34
C LEU A 275 10.31 -15.91 11.50
N PRO A 276 10.62 -16.41 12.73
CA PRO A 276 11.58 -17.50 12.87
C PRO A 276 11.01 -18.86 12.46
N ASN A 277 9.76 -19.18 12.80
CA ASN A 277 9.22 -20.52 12.66
C ASN A 277 8.40 -20.74 11.39
N GLU A 278 7.61 -19.73 10.96
CA GLU A 278 6.72 -19.91 9.81
C GLU A 278 7.35 -19.34 8.53
N TYR A 279 7.99 -18.17 8.60
CA TYR A 279 8.57 -17.52 7.42
C TYR A 279 9.94 -18.06 7.07
N ALA A 280 10.91 -18.02 7.99
CA ALA A 280 12.29 -18.38 7.70
C ALA A 280 12.43 -19.82 7.21
N ASN A 281 11.75 -20.78 7.86
CA ASN A 281 11.81 -22.20 7.49
C ASN A 281 11.29 -22.50 6.06
N LYS A 282 10.46 -21.62 5.49
CA LYS A 282 9.81 -21.87 4.20
C LYS A 282 10.34 -21.01 3.06
N PHE A 283 10.76 -19.80 3.35
CA PHE A 283 11.04 -18.79 2.33
C PHE A 283 12.49 -18.31 2.29
N LYS A 284 13.24 -18.55 3.36
CA LYS A 284 14.67 -18.30 3.39
C LYS A 284 15.39 -19.29 2.48
N VAL A 285 16.35 -18.79 1.71
CA VAL A 285 17.18 -19.59 0.81
C VAL A 285 18.63 -19.48 1.22
N GLN A 286 19.47 -20.46 0.85
CA GLN A 286 20.89 -20.36 1.09
C GLN A 286 21.52 -19.29 0.19
N PRO A 287 22.33 -18.37 0.73
CA PRO A 287 23.07 -17.42 -0.06
C PRO A 287 24.20 -18.11 -0.85
N ALA A 288 24.65 -17.50 -1.92
CA ALA A 288 25.73 -18.04 -2.74
C ALA A 288 27.06 -18.18 -1.96
N ASN A 289 27.31 -17.25 -1.03
CA ASN A 289 28.41 -17.34 -0.07
C ASN A 289 27.83 -17.37 1.35
N ILE A 290 28.25 -18.36 2.12
CA ILE A 290 27.79 -18.59 3.49
C ILE A 290 28.31 -17.51 4.46
N GLN A 291 29.45 -16.88 4.15
CA GLN A 291 29.99 -15.81 4.99
C GLN A 291 29.05 -14.61 4.99
N THR A 292 28.83 -14.04 6.17
CA THR A 292 28.03 -12.83 6.29
C THR A 292 28.86 -11.58 6.03
N ALA A 293 28.25 -10.58 5.37
CA ALA A 293 28.83 -9.27 5.18
C ALA A 293 28.36 -8.26 6.26
N TYR A 294 27.52 -8.66 7.21
CA TYR A 294 27.19 -7.79 8.35
C TYR A 294 28.45 -7.47 9.15
N ARG A 295 28.66 -6.19 9.39
CA ARG A 295 29.79 -5.69 10.20
C ARG A 295 29.35 -5.58 11.66
N PRO A 296 30.20 -5.94 12.63
CA PRO A 296 29.90 -5.74 14.04
C PRO A 296 29.74 -4.25 14.34
N LEU A 297 28.88 -3.92 15.28
CA LEU A 297 28.74 -2.54 15.76
C LEU A 297 30.01 -2.14 16.52
N PRO A 298 30.70 -1.06 16.14
CA PRO A 298 31.89 -0.60 16.84
C PRO A 298 31.56 -0.19 18.30
N ASN A 299 32.47 -0.49 19.20
CA ASN A 299 32.36 -0.08 20.59
C ASN A 299 32.28 1.46 20.70
N GLY A 300 31.35 1.96 21.53
CA GLY A 300 31.17 3.39 21.76
C GLY A 300 30.16 4.08 20.85
N ILE A 301 29.56 3.39 19.88
CA ILE A 301 28.42 3.92 19.11
C ILE A 301 27.13 3.60 19.86
N ASP A 302 26.44 4.64 20.31
CA ASP A 302 25.08 4.49 20.81
C ASP A 302 24.09 4.65 19.65
N LEU A 303 23.40 3.56 19.30
CA LEU A 303 22.40 3.56 18.22
C LEU A 303 21.22 4.49 18.50
N ARG A 304 20.88 4.75 19.77
CA ARG A 304 19.86 5.73 20.14
C ARG A 304 20.23 7.14 19.67
N GLU A 305 21.52 7.49 19.75
CA GLU A 305 22.05 8.78 19.29
C GLU A 305 22.18 8.88 17.76
N VAL A 306 22.27 7.75 17.09
CA VAL A 306 22.30 7.68 15.62
C VAL A 306 20.88 7.75 15.06
N PHE A 307 19.96 6.92 15.56
CA PHE A 307 18.58 6.79 15.06
C PHE A 307 17.62 7.70 15.83
N CYS A 308 17.98 8.97 16.00
CA CYS A 308 17.14 10.05 16.51
C CYS A 308 16.96 11.15 15.46
N LEU A 309 15.98 12.01 15.62
CA LEU A 309 15.85 13.23 14.80
C LEU A 309 16.82 14.27 15.32
N LYS A 310 17.62 14.87 14.44
CA LYS A 310 18.57 15.95 14.78
C LYS A 310 18.16 17.23 14.07
N GLU A 311 17.91 18.28 14.83
CA GLU A 311 17.52 19.59 14.33
C GLU A 311 18.42 20.68 14.86
N ASP A 312 18.93 21.53 13.97
CA ASP A 312 19.73 22.68 14.35
C ASP A 312 18.83 23.87 14.71
N ARG A 313 19.15 24.56 15.80
CA ARG A 313 18.54 25.84 16.17
C ARG A 313 19.62 26.86 16.52
N SER A 314 19.39 28.12 16.15
CA SER A 314 20.29 29.21 16.51
C SER A 314 19.93 29.77 17.86
N VAL A 315 20.93 30.05 18.67
CA VAL A 315 20.78 30.63 20.01
C VAL A 315 20.68 32.15 19.94
N ASN A 316 19.72 32.74 20.67
CA ASN A 316 19.53 34.18 20.80
C ASN A 316 20.58 34.82 21.75
N ARG A 317 20.59 36.16 21.85
CA ARG A 317 21.52 36.91 22.73
C ARG A 317 21.36 36.61 24.22
N ASP A 318 20.13 36.31 24.64
CA ASP A 318 19.72 35.99 25.99
C ASP A 318 19.83 34.48 26.31
N HIS A 319 20.58 33.75 25.51
CA HIS A 319 20.76 32.30 25.62
C HIS A 319 19.43 31.51 25.53
N THR A 320 18.43 32.05 24.81
CA THR A 320 17.20 31.36 24.51
C THR A 320 17.22 30.81 23.09
N PHE A 321 16.36 29.81 22.81
CA PHE A 321 16.08 29.32 21.47
C PHE A 321 14.60 28.92 21.37
N SER A 322 14.04 29.01 20.16
CA SER A 322 12.68 28.61 19.90
C SER A 322 12.64 27.24 19.23
N TRP A 323 11.82 26.34 19.78
CA TRP A 323 11.55 25.02 19.20
C TRP A 323 10.09 24.61 19.45
N ASN A 324 9.43 24.09 18.43
CA ASN A 324 7.99 23.75 18.45
C ASN A 324 7.10 24.89 18.98
N ASN A 325 7.39 26.13 18.58
CA ASN A 325 6.71 27.36 19.03
C ASN A 325 6.83 27.66 20.52
N VAL A 326 7.71 26.99 21.22
CA VAL A 326 8.02 27.21 22.64
C VAL A 326 9.41 27.82 22.75
N LEU A 327 9.58 28.78 23.68
CA LEU A 327 10.85 29.40 23.98
C LEU A 327 11.51 28.68 25.16
N TYR A 328 12.74 28.24 24.96
CA TYR A 328 13.56 27.57 25.99
C TYR A 328 14.76 28.40 26.30
N ARG A 329 15.20 28.39 27.55
CA ARG A 329 16.45 29.00 28.02
C ARG A 329 17.47 27.91 28.32
N ILE A 330 18.73 28.19 27.99
CA ILE A 330 19.86 27.32 28.30
C ILE A 330 20.36 27.70 29.69
N ASP A 331 20.26 26.77 30.63
CA ASP A 331 20.64 26.96 32.05
C ASP A 331 22.04 26.40 32.34
N SER A 332 22.69 25.74 31.36
CA SER A 332 24.04 25.21 31.55
C SER A 332 25.07 26.30 31.73
N ASP A 333 25.97 26.10 32.71
CA ASP A 333 27.10 27.00 32.96
C ASP A 333 28.12 26.89 31.80
N LEU A 334 28.10 27.90 30.94
CA LEU A 334 28.94 27.95 29.75
C LEU A 334 30.08 28.95 29.96
N LYS A 335 31.32 28.52 29.72
CA LYS A 335 32.48 29.39 29.83
C LYS A 335 32.44 30.61 28.90
N HIS A 336 31.74 30.52 27.79
CA HIS A 336 31.61 31.57 26.79
C HIS A 336 30.16 31.63 26.26
N SER A 337 29.75 32.80 25.79
CA SER A 337 28.44 32.98 25.17
C SER A 337 28.38 32.18 23.87
N ILE A 338 27.28 31.46 23.68
CA ILE A 338 26.97 30.70 22.44
C ILE A 338 25.96 31.43 21.55
N TRP A 339 25.84 32.76 21.71
CA TRP A 339 25.00 33.59 20.85
C TRP A 339 25.33 33.40 19.37
N ARG A 340 24.29 33.26 18.54
CA ARG A 340 24.35 32.92 17.10
C ARG A 340 24.98 31.58 16.77
N GLN A 341 25.39 30.79 17.76
CA GLN A 341 25.85 29.44 17.54
C GLN A 341 24.65 28.53 17.29
N LYS A 342 24.90 27.40 16.61
CA LYS A 342 23.92 26.36 16.43
C LYS A 342 23.99 25.34 17.53
N ILE A 343 22.86 25.04 18.12
CA ILE A 343 22.65 23.92 19.03
C ILE A 343 21.92 22.83 18.26
N GLU A 344 22.17 21.58 18.61
CA GLU A 344 21.50 20.41 18.01
C GLU A 344 20.47 19.87 19.00
N ILE A 345 19.20 19.80 18.58
CA ILE A 345 18.12 19.19 19.35
C ILE A 345 17.97 17.76 18.84
N ARG A 346 18.05 16.78 19.72
CA ARG A 346 17.84 15.36 19.43
C ARG A 346 16.52 14.92 19.99
N THR A 347 15.62 14.48 19.10
CA THR A 347 14.35 13.86 19.48
C THR A 347 14.45 12.36 19.27
N TYR A 348 14.24 11.59 20.33
CA TYR A 348 14.36 10.14 20.35
C TYR A 348 13.05 9.45 19.96
N GLN A 349 13.08 8.16 19.77
CA GLN A 349 11.92 7.35 19.37
C GLN A 349 10.82 7.30 20.44
N ASP A 350 11.17 7.49 21.70
CA ASP A 350 10.24 7.62 22.84
C ASP A 350 9.66 9.04 22.99
N LEU A 351 9.88 9.91 21.99
CA LEU A 351 9.51 11.33 21.98
C LEU A 351 10.21 12.18 23.05
N SER A 352 11.11 11.62 23.85
CA SER A 352 12.00 12.42 24.69
C SER A 352 12.98 13.20 23.84
N TRP A 353 13.48 14.33 24.33
CA TRP A 353 14.41 15.16 23.60
C TRP A 353 15.49 15.73 24.49
N LYS A 354 16.63 16.05 23.91
CA LYS A 354 17.79 16.64 24.57
C LYS A 354 18.43 17.67 23.66
N VAL A 355 19.14 18.61 24.26
CA VAL A 355 19.85 19.68 23.54
C VAL A 355 21.35 19.50 23.70
N PHE A 356 22.06 19.66 22.58
CA PHE A 356 23.51 19.49 22.55
C PHE A 356 24.21 20.72 21.94
N PHE A 357 25.37 21.04 22.46
CA PHE A 357 26.31 21.98 21.86
C PHE A 357 27.71 21.36 21.86
N ALA A 358 28.36 21.30 20.70
CA ALA A 358 29.67 20.68 20.54
C ALA A 358 29.77 19.27 21.19
N LYS A 359 28.74 18.43 21.02
CA LYS A 359 28.57 17.08 21.60
C LYS A 359 28.34 17.03 23.11
N LYS A 360 28.25 18.18 23.80
CA LYS A 360 27.94 18.24 25.22
C LYS A 360 26.46 18.51 25.42
N GLU A 361 25.80 17.71 26.26
CA GLU A 361 24.40 17.93 26.64
C GLU A 361 24.23 19.24 27.42
N LEU A 362 23.23 20.02 27.07
CA LEU A 362 22.87 21.27 27.75
C LEU A 362 21.59 21.09 28.56
N GLN A 363 21.57 21.63 29.75
CA GLN A 363 20.34 21.75 30.55
C GLN A 363 19.53 22.95 30.04
N VAL A 364 18.23 22.75 29.89
CA VAL A 364 17.33 23.78 29.39
C VAL A 364 16.07 23.86 30.23
N SER A 365 15.51 25.06 30.37
CA SER A 365 14.23 25.30 31.03
C SER A 365 13.26 26.04 30.12
N LEU A 366 11.97 25.90 30.40
CA LEU A 366 10.92 26.67 29.75
C LEU A 366 11.02 28.14 30.17
N VAL A 367 10.99 29.04 29.19
CA VAL A 367 10.83 30.47 29.49
C VAL A 367 9.33 30.75 29.56
N ASN A 368 8.84 30.87 30.80
CA ASN A 368 7.53 31.46 31.03
C ASN A 368 7.63 32.94 30.69
N LEU A 369 7.25 33.34 29.48
CA LEU A 369 7.07 34.76 29.17
C LEU A 369 5.97 35.25 30.11
N PRO A 370 6.23 36.32 30.94
CA PRO A 370 5.16 36.96 31.66
C PRO A 370 4.13 37.40 30.63
N GLU A 371 2.89 37.02 30.85
CA GLU A 371 1.80 37.54 30.05
C GLU A 371 1.94 39.05 30.01
N LYS A 372 2.19 39.62 28.83
CA LYS A 372 2.01 41.05 28.64
C LYS A 372 0.56 41.31 28.99
N GLN A 373 0.34 41.88 30.17
CA GLN A 373 -0.92 42.45 30.56
C GLN A 373 -1.28 43.53 29.53
N SER A 374 -1.91 43.13 28.46
CA SER A 374 -2.80 44.00 27.72
C SER A 374 -4.09 44.01 28.56
N GLU A 375 -4.33 45.07 29.24
CA GLU A 375 -5.66 45.40 29.78
C GLU A 375 -6.64 45.39 28.63
N LEU A 376 -7.27 44.23 28.44
CA LEU A 376 -8.46 44.04 27.64
C LEU A 376 -9.39 43.16 28.46
N THR A 377 -10.44 43.83 28.92
CA THR A 377 -11.64 43.33 29.58
C THR A 377 -11.88 41.82 29.41
N MET A 378 -11.87 41.15 30.57
CA MET A 378 -12.24 39.76 30.77
C MET A 378 -13.65 39.52 30.29
N THR A 379 -13.80 38.92 29.13
CA THR A 379 -14.93 38.02 28.88
C THR A 379 -14.39 36.59 28.94
N SER A 380 -14.94 35.84 29.87
CA SER A 380 -14.58 34.48 30.24
C SER A 380 -14.24 33.59 29.05
N ALA A 381 -13.00 33.09 29.01
CA ALA A 381 -12.59 32.08 28.10
C ALA A 381 -13.32 30.75 28.40
N PRO A 382 -13.91 30.07 27.44
CA PRO A 382 -14.45 28.75 27.65
C PRO A 382 -13.30 27.72 27.71
N GLU A 383 -13.31 26.92 28.76
CA GLU A 383 -12.52 25.72 28.93
C GLU A 383 -12.82 24.73 27.79
N ASN A 384 -11.79 24.33 27.10
CA ASN A 384 -11.61 23.28 26.08
C ASN A 384 -11.04 23.81 24.76
N VAL A 385 -9.78 24.26 24.80
CA VAL A 385 -8.99 24.48 23.58
C VAL A 385 -8.14 23.23 23.34
N ILE A 386 -8.54 22.41 22.38
CA ILE A 386 -7.71 21.32 21.86
C ILE A 386 -7.36 21.65 20.43
N SER A 387 -6.33 22.45 20.24
CA SER A 387 -5.46 22.42 19.05
C SER A 387 -4.26 23.34 19.30
N LEU A 388 -3.09 22.74 19.50
CA LEU A 388 -1.83 23.42 19.83
C LEU A 388 -1.05 23.94 18.60
N ASP A 389 -1.52 23.68 17.36
CA ASP A 389 -0.87 24.17 16.15
C ASP A 389 -1.71 25.26 15.48
N PRO A 390 -1.16 26.50 15.30
CA PRO A 390 -1.84 27.52 14.53
C PRO A 390 -1.90 27.10 13.06
N ASN A 391 -3.10 26.76 12.58
CA ASN A 391 -3.31 26.45 11.18
C ASN A 391 -3.08 27.68 10.31
N ARG A 392 -2.41 27.50 9.18
CA ARG A 392 -2.26 28.56 8.18
C ARG A 392 -3.43 28.53 7.23
N VAL A 393 -4.04 29.68 6.99
CA VAL A 393 -5.04 29.80 5.91
C VAL A 393 -4.36 29.53 4.58
N ARG A 394 -4.87 28.58 3.85
CA ARG A 394 -4.32 28.16 2.54
C ARG A 394 -4.64 29.21 1.48
N CYS A 395 -3.91 29.13 0.35
CA CYS A 395 -4.13 30.04 -0.79
C CYS A 395 -5.54 29.96 -1.42
N ASP A 396 -6.29 28.91 -1.09
CA ASP A 396 -7.68 28.70 -1.49
C ASP A 396 -8.71 29.26 -0.49
N GLY A 397 -8.27 29.98 0.54
CA GLY A 397 -9.11 30.57 1.56
C GLY A 397 -9.66 29.58 2.59
N HIS A 398 -9.09 28.39 2.70
CA HIS A 398 -9.55 27.38 3.66
C HIS A 398 -8.51 27.08 4.75
N VAL A 399 -9.02 26.68 5.89
CA VAL A 399 -8.26 26.17 7.04
C VAL A 399 -8.57 24.69 7.22
N ALA A 400 -7.55 23.87 7.40
CA ALA A 400 -7.70 22.45 7.64
C ALA A 400 -7.96 22.18 9.13
N TYR A 401 -9.01 21.41 9.45
CA TYR A 401 -9.30 20.91 10.79
C TYR A 401 -9.89 19.49 10.71
N LEU A 402 -9.27 18.52 11.38
CA LEU A 402 -9.66 17.10 11.38
C LEU A 402 -9.93 16.54 9.97
N ASN A 403 -9.00 16.74 9.05
CA ASN A 403 -9.10 16.34 7.63
C ASN A 403 -10.27 16.95 6.85
N ARG A 404 -10.82 18.05 7.32
CA ARG A 404 -11.87 18.83 6.67
C ARG A 404 -11.43 20.28 6.49
N TYR A 405 -12.05 20.98 5.55
CA TYR A 405 -11.65 22.32 5.15
C TYR A 405 -12.79 23.32 5.37
N TYR A 406 -12.49 24.41 6.05
CA TYR A 406 -13.43 25.46 6.41
C TYR A 406 -12.97 26.80 5.86
N SER A 407 -13.84 27.51 5.14
CA SER A 407 -13.47 28.75 4.50
C SER A 407 -13.38 29.91 5.47
N VAL A 408 -12.48 30.87 5.18
CA VAL A 408 -12.37 32.16 5.85
C VAL A 408 -12.24 33.26 4.81
N ASP A 409 -12.52 34.49 5.22
CA ASP A 409 -12.40 35.69 4.39
C ASP A 409 -10.99 35.80 3.77
N GLU A 410 -10.90 36.27 2.51
CA GLU A 410 -9.64 36.40 1.75
C GLU A 410 -8.59 37.30 2.45
N ARG A 411 -9.01 38.20 3.34
CA ARG A 411 -8.11 39.07 4.13
C ARG A 411 -7.17 38.29 5.02
N PHE A 412 -7.50 37.03 5.33
CA PHE A 412 -6.70 36.15 6.19
C PHE A 412 -5.86 35.13 5.41
N LEU A 413 -5.81 35.23 4.08
CA LEU A 413 -4.98 34.35 3.25
C LEU A 413 -3.52 34.37 3.75
N GLU A 414 -2.95 33.15 3.84
CA GLU A 414 -1.60 32.88 4.31
C GLU A 414 -1.29 33.27 5.77
N GLN A 415 -2.26 33.81 6.51
CA GLN A 415 -2.11 34.14 7.93
C GLN A 415 -2.33 32.90 8.80
N ARG A 416 -1.76 32.93 10.01
CA ARG A 416 -1.93 31.88 11.01
C ARG A 416 -3.22 32.12 11.80
N VAL A 417 -4.03 31.08 11.93
CA VAL A 417 -5.30 31.10 12.65
C VAL A 417 -5.36 29.92 13.62
N THR A 418 -6.10 30.08 14.70
CA THR A 418 -6.36 29.00 15.66
C THR A 418 -7.77 28.49 15.43
N VAL A 419 -7.95 27.17 15.45
CA VAL A 419 -9.25 26.52 15.25
C VAL A 419 -9.64 25.81 16.54
N SER A 420 -10.87 26.02 17.01
CA SER A 420 -11.44 25.31 18.15
C SER A 420 -12.81 24.75 17.81
N GLU A 421 -13.19 23.69 18.48
CA GLU A 421 -14.53 23.08 18.35
C GLU A 421 -15.33 23.31 19.64
N LYS A 422 -16.55 23.81 19.50
CA LYS A 422 -17.51 23.95 20.58
C LYS A 422 -18.93 23.75 20.05
N ASP A 423 -19.76 22.98 20.75
CA ASP A 423 -21.20 22.77 20.45
C ASP A 423 -21.46 22.33 18.99
N ALA A 424 -20.66 21.37 18.48
CA ALA A 424 -20.71 20.90 17.10
C ALA A 424 -20.44 22.00 16.04
N GLN A 425 -19.81 23.10 16.44
CA GLN A 425 -19.36 24.16 15.56
C GLN A 425 -17.83 24.28 15.58
N VAL A 426 -17.26 24.67 14.45
CA VAL A 426 -15.84 24.97 14.28
C VAL A 426 -15.65 26.47 14.29
N HIS A 427 -14.98 26.98 15.29
CA HIS A 427 -14.67 28.39 15.46
C HIS A 427 -13.23 28.67 15.05
N ILE A 428 -13.04 29.67 14.20
CA ILE A 428 -11.72 30.06 13.67
C ILE A 428 -11.35 31.43 14.24
N TYR A 429 -10.17 31.53 14.83
CA TYR A 429 -9.68 32.74 15.50
C TYR A 429 -8.40 33.24 14.82
N HIS A 430 -8.30 34.55 14.67
CA HIS A 430 -7.06 35.22 14.30
C HIS A 430 -6.64 36.19 15.41
N LYS A 431 -5.41 36.00 15.95
CA LYS A 431 -4.90 36.79 17.09
C LYS A 431 -5.88 36.88 18.28
N GLY A 432 -6.51 35.74 18.63
CA GLY A 432 -7.48 35.67 19.73
C GLY A 432 -8.89 36.22 19.43
N LYS A 433 -9.11 36.81 18.25
CA LYS A 433 -10.44 37.31 17.83
C LYS A 433 -11.12 36.27 16.95
N LEU A 434 -12.36 35.94 17.26
CA LEU A 434 -13.20 35.08 16.41
C LEU A 434 -13.41 35.77 15.06
N ILE A 435 -13.01 35.08 13.99
CA ILE A 435 -13.16 35.58 12.63
C ILE A 435 -14.24 34.83 11.86
N GLU A 436 -14.45 33.54 12.18
CA GLU A 436 -15.43 32.75 11.47
C GLU A 436 -15.93 31.54 12.31
N THR A 437 -17.19 31.11 12.00
CA THR A 437 -17.81 29.93 12.62
C THR A 437 -18.49 29.09 11.52
N HIS A 438 -18.25 27.79 11.54
CA HIS A 438 -18.88 26.82 10.64
C HIS A 438 -19.55 25.70 11.42
N GLN A 439 -20.58 25.09 10.85
CA GLN A 439 -21.08 23.81 11.34
C GLN A 439 -20.03 22.73 11.10
N LYS A 440 -19.81 21.87 12.09
CA LYS A 440 -18.88 20.73 11.96
C LYS A 440 -19.40 19.77 10.90
N LEU A 441 -18.57 19.47 9.92
CA LEU A 441 -18.88 18.48 8.90
C LEU A 441 -18.77 17.07 9.47
N THR A 442 -19.86 16.28 9.44
CA THR A 442 -19.95 14.92 10.01
C THR A 442 -20.11 13.82 8.96
N GLY A 443 -20.46 14.15 7.69
CA GLY A 443 -20.71 13.17 6.62
C GLY A 443 -19.46 12.66 5.91
N GLU A 444 -19.49 11.42 5.41
CA GLU A 444 -18.34 10.81 4.67
C GLU A 444 -18.02 11.53 3.35
N HIS A 445 -18.96 12.27 2.76
CA HIS A 445 -18.81 12.87 1.43
C HIS A 445 -18.55 14.39 1.44
N SER A 446 -18.75 15.09 2.55
CA SER A 446 -18.54 16.55 2.64
C SER A 446 -17.18 16.87 3.23
N MET A 447 -16.20 17.18 2.37
CA MET A 447 -14.84 17.55 2.80
C MET A 447 -14.66 19.06 3.03
N HIS A 448 -15.52 19.91 2.49
CA HIS A 448 -15.39 21.38 2.52
C HIS A 448 -16.67 22.05 3.02
N SER A 449 -16.54 23.02 3.91
CA SER A 449 -17.56 23.97 4.31
C SER A 449 -17.16 25.35 3.83
N THR A 450 -17.72 25.77 2.68
CA THR A 450 -17.39 27.05 2.05
C THR A 450 -18.56 28.00 2.13
N LYS A 451 -18.37 29.16 2.76
CA LYS A 451 -19.37 30.22 2.77
C LYS A 451 -19.31 31.05 1.48
N PRO A 452 -20.46 31.41 0.88
CA PRO A 452 -20.50 32.20 -0.36
C PRO A 452 -19.76 33.54 -0.26
N GLU A 453 -19.70 34.11 0.93
CA GLU A 453 -19.06 35.40 1.23
C GLU A 453 -17.53 35.33 1.12
N HIS A 454 -16.95 34.12 1.29
CA HIS A 454 -15.50 33.87 1.24
C HIS A 454 -14.98 33.48 -0.14
N LEU A 455 -15.83 33.48 -1.17
CA LEU A 455 -15.51 33.04 -2.52
C LEU A 455 -14.73 34.07 -3.38
N GLY A 456 -14.08 35.06 -2.79
CA GLY A 456 -13.35 36.10 -3.53
C GLY A 456 -12.38 35.58 -4.60
N PRO A 457 -11.44 34.67 -4.31
CA PRO A 457 -10.53 34.10 -5.30
C PRO A 457 -11.24 33.27 -6.38
N TRP A 458 -12.34 32.59 -6.03
CA TRP A 458 -13.12 31.74 -6.93
C TRP A 458 -13.98 32.53 -7.89
N ARG A 459 -14.59 33.64 -7.46
CA ARG A 459 -15.32 34.53 -8.35
C ARG A 459 -14.40 35.10 -9.44
N ARG A 460 -13.15 35.44 -9.12
CA ARG A 460 -12.14 35.86 -10.09
C ARG A 460 -11.80 34.78 -11.11
N ALA A 461 -11.83 33.49 -10.71
CA ALA A 461 -11.61 32.37 -11.64
C ALA A 461 -12.75 32.23 -12.65
N LEU A 462 -14.00 32.58 -12.27
CA LEU A 462 -15.18 32.57 -13.12
C LEU A 462 -15.18 33.75 -14.16
N GLU A 463 -14.49 34.83 -13.86
CA GLU A 463 -14.45 36.00 -14.75
C GLU A 463 -13.93 35.63 -16.14
N PRO A 464 -14.52 36.17 -17.22
CA PRO A 464 -14.07 35.94 -18.59
C PRO A 464 -12.60 36.29 -18.84
N THR A 465 -12.04 37.19 -18.04
CA THR A 465 -10.66 37.67 -18.10
C THR A 465 -9.67 36.79 -17.34
N SER A 466 -10.14 35.81 -16.56
CA SER A 466 -9.28 34.93 -15.76
C SER A 466 -8.33 34.10 -16.64
N ILE A 467 -7.20 33.71 -16.07
CA ILE A 467 -6.19 32.85 -16.73
C ILE A 467 -6.82 31.52 -17.16
N PHE A 468 -7.70 30.97 -16.35
CA PHE A 468 -8.38 29.71 -16.62
C PHE A 468 -9.32 29.78 -17.80
N ARG A 469 -10.17 30.84 -17.85
CA ARG A 469 -11.11 31.08 -18.94
C ARG A 469 -10.42 31.46 -20.26
N LYS A 470 -9.32 32.19 -20.21
CA LYS A 470 -8.50 32.47 -21.39
C LYS A 470 -7.84 31.19 -21.92
N ALA A 471 -7.34 30.32 -21.05
CA ALA A 471 -6.70 29.07 -21.46
C ALA A 471 -7.73 28.08 -22.02
N SER A 472 -8.90 27.92 -21.38
CA SER A 472 -9.95 27.02 -21.83
C SER A 472 -10.51 27.39 -23.21
N ARG A 473 -10.76 28.67 -23.47
CA ARG A 473 -11.22 29.17 -24.78
C ARG A 473 -10.26 28.91 -25.93
N ARG A 474 -8.94 28.91 -25.65
CA ARG A 474 -7.93 28.53 -26.65
C ARG A 474 -7.99 27.06 -27.02
N LEU A 475 -8.46 26.21 -26.12
CA LEU A 475 -8.57 24.76 -26.32
C LEU A 475 -9.86 24.36 -27.01
N GLY A 476 -10.95 25.12 -26.82
CA GLY A 476 -12.24 24.88 -27.46
C GLY A 476 -13.43 25.39 -26.64
N ALA A 477 -14.59 25.50 -27.29
CA ALA A 477 -15.81 25.98 -26.65
C ALA A 477 -16.33 25.02 -25.56
N ASP A 478 -16.29 23.71 -25.83
CA ASP A 478 -16.75 22.68 -24.86
C ASP A 478 -15.80 22.57 -23.67
N VAL A 479 -14.50 22.81 -23.87
CA VAL A 479 -13.53 22.93 -22.79
C VAL A 479 -13.87 24.08 -21.87
N ASP A 480 -14.19 25.27 -22.44
CA ASP A 480 -14.55 26.47 -21.67
C ASP A 480 -15.85 26.25 -20.90
N GLN A 481 -16.85 25.62 -21.52
CA GLN A 481 -18.12 25.28 -20.89
C GLN A 481 -17.97 24.28 -19.75
N LEU A 482 -17.16 23.22 -19.94
CA LEU A 482 -16.87 22.24 -18.89
C LEU A 482 -16.13 22.88 -17.72
N ILE A 483 -15.13 23.70 -17.98
CA ILE A 483 -14.37 24.41 -16.94
C ILE A 483 -15.25 25.39 -16.18
N LEU A 484 -16.17 26.08 -16.86
CA LEU A 484 -17.13 26.98 -16.21
C LEU A 484 -18.01 26.18 -15.22
N LYS A 485 -18.63 25.10 -15.67
CA LYS A 485 -19.46 24.23 -14.80
C LYS A 485 -18.68 23.63 -13.63
N VAL A 486 -17.40 23.26 -13.84
CA VAL A 486 -16.52 22.77 -12.76
C VAL A 486 -16.28 23.87 -11.73
N LEU A 487 -15.99 25.10 -12.16
CA LEU A 487 -15.76 26.23 -11.26
C LEU A 487 -17.02 26.68 -10.53
N GLU A 488 -18.20 26.57 -11.13
CA GLU A 488 -19.51 26.92 -10.53
C GLU A 488 -19.90 26.01 -9.37
N ARG A 489 -19.35 24.81 -9.26
CA ARG A 489 -19.56 23.90 -8.12
C ARG A 489 -19.08 24.47 -6.78
N GLY A 490 -18.13 25.41 -6.81
CA GLY A 490 -17.66 26.11 -5.60
C GLY A 490 -16.97 25.25 -4.55
N GLN A 491 -16.36 24.11 -4.93
CA GLN A 491 -15.72 23.16 -3.99
C GLN A 491 -14.23 23.48 -3.69
N GLY A 492 -13.80 24.72 -3.88
CA GLY A 492 -12.49 25.16 -3.44
C GLY A 492 -11.32 24.66 -4.32
N TYR A 493 -10.16 24.42 -3.69
CA TYR A 493 -8.91 24.08 -4.36
C TYR A 493 -8.96 22.80 -5.22
N ILE A 494 -9.87 21.89 -4.93
CA ILE A 494 -10.06 20.65 -5.70
C ILE A 494 -10.45 20.99 -7.14
N GLU A 495 -11.30 21.98 -7.33
CA GLU A 495 -11.77 22.37 -8.66
C GLU A 495 -10.65 23.03 -9.48
N LEU A 496 -9.77 23.84 -8.87
CA LEU A 496 -8.60 24.38 -9.58
C LEU A 496 -7.63 23.29 -10.02
N ASN A 497 -7.42 22.27 -9.24
CA ASN A 497 -6.60 21.12 -9.65
C ASN A 497 -7.22 20.38 -10.83
N THR A 498 -8.55 20.22 -10.83
CA THR A 498 -9.30 19.63 -11.95
C THR A 498 -9.13 20.49 -13.21
N VAL A 499 -9.30 21.79 -13.09
CA VAL A 499 -9.14 22.75 -14.19
C VAL A 499 -7.72 22.74 -14.75
N TRP A 500 -6.70 22.83 -13.91
CA TRP A 500 -5.30 22.74 -14.33
C TRP A 500 -4.95 21.40 -14.96
N GLY A 501 -5.52 20.31 -14.45
CA GLY A 501 -5.35 18.98 -15.03
C GLY A 501 -5.90 18.90 -16.46
N ILE A 502 -7.11 19.44 -16.70
CA ILE A 502 -7.75 19.45 -18.01
C ILE A 502 -6.98 20.34 -18.99
N ILE A 503 -6.62 21.56 -18.59
CA ILE A 503 -5.79 22.45 -19.40
C ILE A 503 -4.44 21.82 -19.71
N GLY A 504 -3.88 21.05 -18.77
CA GLY A 504 -2.60 20.37 -18.91
C GLY A 504 -2.55 19.31 -20.02
N PHE A 505 -3.70 18.82 -20.49
CA PHE A 505 -3.75 17.86 -21.61
C PHE A 505 -3.22 18.42 -22.92
N GLN A 506 -3.18 19.75 -23.10
CA GLN A 506 -2.56 20.39 -24.27
C GLN A 506 -1.10 19.98 -24.52
N LYS A 507 -0.39 19.49 -23.49
CA LYS A 507 0.99 18.98 -23.62
C LYS A 507 1.07 17.65 -24.37
N SER A 508 -0.04 16.90 -24.46
CA SER A 508 -0.03 15.52 -24.96
C SER A 508 -1.08 15.23 -26.03
N PHE A 509 -2.08 16.11 -26.18
CA PHE A 509 -3.22 15.93 -27.09
C PHE A 509 -3.49 17.20 -27.87
N SER A 510 -4.10 17.07 -29.07
CA SER A 510 -4.53 18.22 -29.87
C SER A 510 -5.73 18.95 -29.24
N CYS A 511 -5.88 20.23 -29.49
CA CYS A 511 -7.01 21.03 -29.01
C CYS A 511 -8.36 20.41 -29.43
N LEU A 512 -8.45 19.89 -30.65
CA LEU A 512 -9.65 19.26 -31.19
C LEU A 512 -10.02 18.01 -30.34
N ALA A 513 -9.05 17.13 -30.07
CA ALA A 513 -9.28 15.94 -29.27
C ALA A 513 -9.70 16.25 -27.81
N ILE A 514 -9.10 17.30 -27.23
CA ILE A 514 -9.46 17.76 -25.88
C ILE A 514 -10.89 18.30 -25.88
N ASN A 515 -11.27 19.09 -26.88
CA ASN A 515 -12.61 19.65 -26.99
C ASN A 515 -13.68 18.55 -27.15
N GLU A 516 -13.48 17.59 -28.04
CA GLU A 516 -14.38 16.45 -28.22
C GLU A 516 -14.52 15.59 -26.94
N ALA A 517 -13.41 15.37 -26.23
CA ALA A 517 -13.43 14.65 -24.96
C ALA A 517 -14.20 15.42 -23.86
N CYS A 518 -14.08 16.75 -23.85
CA CYS A 518 -14.85 17.60 -22.94
C CYS A 518 -16.34 17.63 -23.31
N MET A 519 -16.68 17.65 -24.60
CA MET A 519 -18.05 17.52 -25.07
C MET A 519 -18.68 16.21 -24.59
N SER A 520 -18.01 15.08 -24.80
CA SER A 520 -18.50 13.78 -24.32
C SER A 520 -18.63 13.72 -22.79
N ALA A 521 -17.76 14.39 -22.05
CA ALA A 521 -17.86 14.48 -20.58
C ALA A 521 -19.03 15.37 -20.13
N LEU A 522 -19.34 16.43 -20.88
CA LEU A 522 -20.51 17.29 -20.65
C LEU A 522 -21.83 16.56 -20.89
N GLU A 523 -21.92 15.75 -21.95
CA GLU A 523 -23.11 14.95 -22.29
C GLU A 523 -23.52 13.98 -21.19
N ILE A 524 -22.54 13.39 -20.46
CA ILE A 524 -22.80 12.46 -19.35
C ILE A 524 -22.68 13.12 -17.98
N GLU A 525 -22.59 14.45 -17.93
CA GLU A 525 -22.44 15.25 -16.69
C GLU A 525 -21.25 14.83 -15.80
N ALA A 526 -20.26 14.16 -16.35
CA ALA A 526 -19.08 13.71 -15.62
C ALA A 526 -17.99 14.80 -15.59
N LEU A 527 -18.24 15.87 -14.85
CA LEU A 527 -17.40 17.07 -14.77
C LEU A 527 -16.14 16.85 -13.91
N ASN A 528 -15.26 15.94 -14.33
CA ASN A 528 -14.02 15.65 -13.61
C ASN A 528 -12.86 15.25 -14.53
N TYR A 529 -11.64 15.42 -14.04
CA TYR A 529 -10.40 15.09 -14.77
C TYR A 529 -10.34 13.64 -15.27
N ARG A 530 -10.86 12.68 -14.49
CA ARG A 530 -10.77 11.25 -14.83
C ARG A 530 -11.64 10.91 -16.03
N ALA A 531 -12.83 11.48 -16.12
CA ALA A 531 -13.73 11.29 -17.25
C ALA A 531 -13.13 11.83 -18.56
N VAL A 532 -12.65 13.08 -18.56
CA VAL A 532 -11.99 13.68 -19.75
C VAL A 532 -10.78 12.84 -20.17
N ARG A 533 -9.96 12.40 -19.22
CA ARG A 533 -8.80 11.52 -19.50
C ARG A 533 -9.22 10.16 -20.09
N ALA A 534 -10.34 9.59 -19.66
CA ALA A 534 -10.85 8.34 -20.19
C ALA A 534 -11.27 8.48 -21.64
N PHE A 535 -12.00 9.55 -22.00
CA PHE A 535 -12.40 9.83 -23.37
C PHE A 535 -11.20 10.08 -24.29
N LEU A 536 -10.20 10.84 -23.84
CA LEU A 536 -8.96 11.05 -24.59
C LEU A 536 -8.21 9.74 -24.88
N ARG A 537 -8.21 8.78 -23.95
CA ARG A 537 -7.59 7.45 -24.17
C ARG A 537 -8.33 6.62 -25.21
N VAL A 538 -9.65 6.65 -25.19
CA VAL A 538 -10.48 5.93 -26.17
C VAL A 538 -10.26 6.49 -27.58
N GLN A 539 -10.19 7.80 -27.73
CA GLN A 539 -9.91 8.48 -29.01
C GLN A 539 -8.49 8.18 -29.50
N GLY A 540 -7.47 8.21 -28.62
CA GLY A 540 -6.08 7.86 -28.95
C GLY A 540 -5.95 6.45 -29.53
N ASN A 541 -6.70 5.48 -29.00
CA ASN A 541 -6.75 4.11 -29.53
C ASN A 541 -7.43 4.04 -30.90
N ARG A 542 -8.45 4.85 -31.17
CA ARG A 542 -9.12 4.94 -32.50
C ARG A 542 -8.22 5.55 -33.57
N PHE A 543 -7.39 6.54 -33.22
CA PHE A 543 -6.41 7.13 -34.14
C PHE A 543 -5.26 6.16 -34.48
N GLN A 544 -4.79 5.37 -33.52
CA GLN A 544 -3.78 4.33 -33.81
C GLN A 544 -4.34 3.20 -34.69
N GLN A 545 -5.57 2.78 -34.48
CA GLN A 545 -6.23 1.76 -35.34
C GLN A 545 -6.47 2.27 -36.77
N LYS A 546 -6.84 3.56 -36.96
CA LYS A 546 -6.96 4.16 -38.29
C LYS A 546 -5.62 4.34 -39.01
N LYS A 547 -4.53 4.61 -38.30
CA LYS A 547 -3.17 4.64 -38.89
C LYS A 547 -2.69 3.26 -39.34
N VAL A 548 -2.99 2.22 -38.59
CA VAL A 548 -2.66 0.84 -38.97
C VAL A 548 -3.53 0.34 -40.15
N ALA A 549 -4.81 0.72 -40.20
CA ALA A 549 -5.68 0.41 -41.33
C ALA A 549 -5.42 1.20 -42.62
N ALA A 550 -4.73 2.33 -42.53
CA ALA A 550 -4.31 3.15 -43.70
C ALA A 550 -2.91 2.81 -44.19
N SER A 551 -2.18 1.92 -43.48
CA SER A 551 -0.85 1.41 -43.85
C SER A 551 -0.87 -0.06 -44.27
N LEU A 552 -2.06 -0.69 -44.34
CA LEU A 552 -2.37 -1.95 -45.00
C LEU A 552 -3.18 -1.69 -46.28
#